data_a5d87faf96b5bccb087268a46884b45e
#
_entry.id   a5d87faf96b5bccb087268a46884b45e
#
_cell.length_a   1.000
_cell.length_b   1.000
_cell.length_c   1.000
_cell.angle_alpha   90.00
_cell.angle_beta   90.00
_cell.angle_gamma   90.00
#
_symmetry.space_group_name_H-M   'P 1'
#
loop_
_entity.id
_entity.type
_entity.pdbx_description
1 polymer ?
#
loop_
_entity_poly.entity_id
_entity_poly.type
_entity_poly.pdbx_seq_one_letter_code
_entity_poly.pdbx_strand_id
1 'polypeptide(L)'
;GGDICLNAEKGIVLSEKDFPELSQRRGKRLIVTDGTTVLGADDKAGVAEIMTLCERVLQDGSIRHGKICIGFTPDEEIGSGADLFDVPAFGADFAYTVDGGEINELEYENFNAASAKVMVHGRNIHPGSAKNRMKHAARIAMEFNAMLPVQEKPEYTEGYEGFYHLTAIH
;
A
#
# COMPACT_ATOMS: atom_id res chain seq x y z
N GLY A 1 -18.99 22.64 -7.58
CA GLY A 1 -17.70 22.10 -7.38
C GLY A 1 -16.89 23.05 -6.56
N GLY A 2 -15.93 22.57 -5.90
CA GLY A 2 -15.10 23.36 -5.04
C GLY A 2 -14.77 22.63 -3.75
N ASP A 3 -14.25 23.34 -2.82
CA ASP A 3 -13.80 22.81 -1.54
C ASP A 3 -14.99 22.31 -0.70
N ILE A 4 -14.78 21.25 0.05
CA ILE A 4 -15.76 20.65 0.95
C ILE A 4 -15.37 21.03 2.38
N CYS A 5 -16.21 21.79 3.06
CA CYS A 5 -16.02 22.10 4.47
C CYS A 5 -16.33 20.85 5.30
N LEU A 6 -15.31 20.29 5.94
CA LEU A 6 -15.43 19.15 6.84
C LEU A 6 -15.78 19.59 8.26
N ASN A 7 -15.18 20.67 8.72
CA ASN A 7 -15.41 21.21 10.06
C ASN A 7 -15.26 22.73 10.05
N ALA A 8 -16.38 23.42 10.14
CA ALA A 8 -16.40 24.89 10.09
C ALA A 8 -15.75 25.52 11.32
N GLU A 9 -15.92 24.94 12.50
CA GLU A 9 -15.38 25.49 13.75
C GLU A 9 -13.84 25.44 13.76
N LYS A 10 -13.26 24.39 13.19
CA LYS A 10 -11.81 24.17 13.11
C LYS A 10 -11.20 24.65 11.79
N GLY A 11 -12.04 25.12 10.86
CA GLY A 11 -11.58 25.57 9.55
C GLY A 11 -10.99 24.43 8.68
N ILE A 12 -11.43 23.18 8.90
CA ILE A 12 -10.92 22.05 8.14
C ILE A 12 -11.71 21.92 6.85
N VAL A 13 -10.97 21.92 5.74
CA VAL A 13 -11.50 21.91 4.39
C VAL A 13 -10.79 20.84 3.56
N LEU A 14 -11.56 20.05 2.84
CA LEU A 14 -11.06 19.17 1.80
C LEU A 14 -11.03 19.96 0.49
N SER A 15 -9.85 20.37 0.05
CA SER A 15 -9.67 21.31 -1.05
C SER A 15 -9.25 20.63 -2.35
N GLU A 16 -9.80 21.04 -3.47
CA GLU A 16 -9.33 20.62 -4.80
C GLU A 16 -7.87 21.03 -5.07
N LYS A 17 -7.35 22.03 -4.36
CA LYS A 17 -5.95 22.42 -4.48
C LYS A 17 -5.00 21.36 -3.92
N ASP A 18 -5.39 20.74 -2.80
CA ASP A 18 -4.59 19.74 -2.10
C ASP A 18 -4.90 18.32 -2.62
N PHE A 19 -6.11 18.12 -3.14
CA PHE A 19 -6.62 16.85 -3.67
C PHE A 19 -7.27 17.06 -5.05
N PRO A 20 -6.48 17.19 -6.14
CA PRO A 20 -6.99 17.51 -7.47
C PRO A 20 -8.00 16.51 -8.03
N GLU A 21 -7.93 15.26 -7.60
CA GLU A 21 -8.85 14.17 -7.97
C GLU A 21 -10.30 14.43 -7.54
N LEU A 22 -10.54 15.31 -6.57
CA LEU A 22 -11.91 15.71 -6.18
C LEU A 22 -12.69 16.29 -7.35
N SER A 23 -12.03 16.94 -8.28
CA SER A 23 -12.65 17.48 -9.48
C SER A 23 -13.35 16.41 -10.32
N GLN A 24 -12.79 15.19 -10.32
CA GLN A 24 -13.31 14.03 -11.05
C GLN A 24 -14.46 13.35 -10.30
N ARG A 25 -14.64 13.65 -9.02
CA ARG A 25 -15.70 13.08 -8.17
C ARG A 25 -16.95 13.96 -8.09
N ARG A 26 -17.04 15.03 -8.89
CA ARG A 26 -18.23 15.91 -8.92
C ARG A 26 -19.50 15.13 -9.24
N GLY A 27 -20.53 15.35 -8.45
CA GLY A 27 -21.79 14.61 -8.57
C GLY A 27 -21.78 13.20 -7.98
N LYS A 28 -20.67 12.77 -7.40
CA LYS A 28 -20.59 11.51 -6.65
C LYS A 28 -20.88 11.76 -5.17
N ARG A 29 -21.31 10.72 -4.49
CA ARG A 29 -21.45 10.73 -3.03
C ARG A 29 -20.09 10.36 -2.43
N LEU A 30 -19.59 11.19 -1.52
CA LEU A 30 -18.37 10.96 -0.78
C LEU A 30 -18.71 10.67 0.68
N ILE A 31 -17.97 9.76 1.28
CA ILE A 31 -17.98 9.52 2.73
C ILE A 31 -16.74 10.18 3.28
N VAL A 32 -16.92 11.07 4.23
CA VAL A 32 -15.84 11.85 4.85
C VAL A 32 -16.00 11.86 6.37
N THR A 33 -14.93 12.15 7.09
CA THR A 33 -14.99 12.51 8.52
C THR A 33 -15.12 14.01 8.67
N ASP A 34 -15.17 14.49 9.90
CA ASP A 34 -15.07 15.92 10.21
C ASP A 34 -13.64 16.47 10.08
N GLY A 35 -12.70 15.66 9.62
CA GLY A 35 -11.28 16.00 9.45
C GLY A 35 -10.47 16.00 10.75
N THR A 36 -11.05 15.61 11.89
CA THR A 36 -10.31 15.48 13.17
C THR A 36 -9.73 14.09 13.38
N THR A 37 -10.18 13.12 12.57
CA THR A 37 -9.72 11.73 12.59
C THR A 37 -9.47 11.24 11.18
N VAL A 38 -8.65 10.20 11.04
CA VAL A 38 -8.49 9.47 9.78
C VAL A 38 -9.76 8.66 9.51
N LEU A 39 -10.25 8.66 8.28
CA LEU A 39 -11.43 7.88 7.89
C LEU A 39 -11.17 6.38 7.99
N GLY A 40 -10.00 5.92 7.53
CA GLY A 40 -9.67 4.51 7.46
C GLY A 40 -10.59 3.75 6.51
N ALA A 41 -10.91 4.34 5.34
CA ALA A 41 -11.71 3.66 4.32
C ALA A 41 -10.99 2.42 3.78
N ASP A 42 -9.71 2.47 3.77
CA ASP A 42 -8.80 1.34 3.58
C ASP A 42 -8.59 0.63 4.94
N ASP A 43 -9.10 -0.59 5.15
CA ASP A 43 -10.04 -1.24 4.20
C ASP A 43 -11.45 -1.48 4.79
N LYS A 44 -11.98 -0.53 5.55
CA LYS A 44 -13.36 -0.63 6.06
C LYS A 44 -14.41 -0.62 4.93
N ALA A 45 -14.05 -0.07 3.77
CA ALA A 45 -14.91 -0.08 2.59
C ALA A 45 -15.11 -1.52 2.10
N GLY A 46 -14.05 -2.28 1.90
CA GLY A 46 -14.13 -3.69 1.51
C GLY A 46 -14.85 -4.55 2.52
N VAL A 47 -14.62 -4.31 3.82
CA VAL A 47 -15.41 -4.98 4.88
C VAL A 47 -16.90 -4.70 4.72
N ALA A 48 -17.29 -3.45 4.48
CA ALA A 48 -18.69 -3.07 4.29
C ALA A 48 -19.30 -3.69 3.02
N GLU A 49 -18.53 -3.76 1.95
CA GLU A 49 -18.94 -4.40 0.69
C GLU A 49 -19.20 -5.90 0.86
N ILE A 50 -18.26 -6.61 1.51
CA ILE A 50 -18.40 -8.04 1.81
C ILE A 50 -19.64 -8.29 2.68
N MET A 51 -19.84 -7.51 3.72
CA MET A 51 -20.99 -7.67 4.61
C MET A 51 -22.32 -7.36 3.90
N THR A 52 -22.32 -6.35 3.02
CA THR A 52 -23.49 -6.03 2.20
C THR A 52 -23.80 -7.15 1.19
N LEU A 53 -22.77 -7.75 0.59
CA LEU A 53 -22.93 -8.92 -0.27
C LEU A 53 -23.60 -10.07 0.49
N CYS A 54 -23.14 -10.36 1.69
CA CYS A 54 -23.71 -11.41 2.54
C CYS A 54 -25.17 -11.15 2.83
N GLU A 55 -25.52 -9.95 3.25
CA GLU A 55 -26.92 -9.57 3.50
C GLU A 55 -27.78 -9.80 2.27
N ARG A 56 -27.34 -9.35 1.11
CA ARG A 56 -28.07 -9.51 -0.15
C ARG A 56 -28.28 -10.96 -0.54
N VAL A 57 -27.23 -11.78 -0.44
CA VAL A 57 -27.31 -13.22 -0.77
C VAL A 57 -28.27 -13.95 0.18
N LEU A 58 -28.32 -13.58 1.45
CA LEU A 58 -29.22 -14.17 2.43
C LEU A 58 -30.68 -13.74 2.25
N GLN A 59 -30.90 -12.51 1.76
CA GLN A 59 -32.26 -11.95 1.60
C GLN A 59 -32.88 -12.27 0.23
N ASP A 60 -32.06 -12.41 -0.81
CA ASP A 60 -32.51 -12.63 -2.18
C ASP A 60 -32.24 -14.07 -2.64
N GLY A 61 -33.20 -14.94 -2.45
CA GLY A 61 -33.11 -16.34 -2.90
C GLY A 61 -33.00 -16.55 -4.42
N SER A 62 -33.09 -15.49 -5.22
CA SER A 62 -32.85 -15.56 -6.67
C SER A 62 -31.36 -15.54 -7.04
N ILE A 63 -30.51 -15.08 -6.12
CA ILE A 63 -29.06 -15.04 -6.32
C ILE A 63 -28.51 -16.47 -6.21
N ARG A 64 -28.07 -17.01 -7.33
CA ARG A 64 -27.42 -18.33 -7.34
C ARG A 64 -25.98 -18.23 -6.90
N HIS A 65 -25.60 -19.00 -5.91
CA HIS A 65 -24.22 -19.04 -5.42
C HIS A 65 -23.84 -20.44 -4.98
N GLY A 66 -22.54 -20.73 -4.99
CA GLY A 66 -21.96 -21.88 -4.31
C GLY A 66 -21.67 -21.60 -2.84
N LYS A 67 -20.76 -22.34 -2.25
CA LYS A 67 -20.25 -22.06 -0.90
C LYS A 67 -19.49 -20.72 -0.92
N ILE A 68 -19.85 -19.82 -0.05
CA ILE A 68 -19.14 -18.56 0.16
C ILE A 68 -18.42 -18.65 1.50
N CYS A 69 -17.10 -18.47 1.47
CA CYS A 69 -16.25 -18.36 2.66
C CYS A 69 -15.80 -16.89 2.79
N ILE A 70 -15.83 -16.37 4.00
CA ILE A 70 -15.44 -14.99 4.29
C ILE A 70 -14.34 -15.01 5.33
N GLY A 71 -13.27 -14.28 5.09
CA GLY A 71 -12.16 -14.11 6.00
C GLY A 71 -11.81 -12.63 6.13
N PHE A 72 -11.55 -12.18 7.35
CA PHE A 72 -10.98 -10.89 7.66
C PHE A 72 -9.67 -11.12 8.41
N THR A 73 -8.61 -10.49 7.97
CA THR A 73 -7.29 -10.60 8.59
C THR A 73 -6.87 -9.29 9.21
N PRO A 74 -6.31 -9.28 10.42
CA PRO A 74 -5.69 -8.10 11.01
C PRO A 74 -4.27 -7.92 10.48
N ASP A 75 -3.66 -6.78 10.79
CA ASP A 75 -2.22 -6.52 10.60
C ASP A 75 -1.75 -6.52 9.15
N GLU A 76 -2.64 -6.18 8.20
CA GLU A 76 -2.30 -6.04 6.78
C GLU A 76 -1.24 -4.95 6.58
N GLU A 77 -1.39 -3.78 7.21
CA GLU A 77 -0.51 -2.61 7.10
C GLU A 77 0.95 -2.86 7.55
N ILE A 78 1.19 -3.89 8.31
CA ILE A 78 2.54 -4.33 8.69
C ILE A 78 3.00 -5.58 7.92
N GLY A 79 2.24 -6.00 6.93
CA GLY A 79 2.55 -7.14 6.05
C GLY A 79 2.32 -8.50 6.70
N SER A 80 1.56 -8.60 7.78
CA SER A 80 1.35 -9.85 8.53
C SER A 80 -0.07 -10.42 8.40
N GLY A 81 -0.91 -9.84 7.54
CA GLY A 81 -2.32 -10.22 7.40
C GLY A 81 -2.53 -11.70 7.04
N ALA A 82 -1.63 -12.28 6.27
CA ALA A 82 -1.74 -13.69 5.83
C ALA A 82 -0.95 -14.69 6.67
N ASP A 83 -0.11 -14.25 7.62
CA ASP A 83 0.85 -15.11 8.32
C ASP A 83 0.22 -16.28 9.07
N LEU A 84 -0.95 -16.08 9.64
CA LEU A 84 -1.67 -17.08 10.43
C LEU A 84 -2.97 -17.55 9.77
N PHE A 85 -3.20 -17.20 8.51
CA PHE A 85 -4.42 -17.56 7.80
C PHE A 85 -4.39 -19.03 7.37
N ASP A 86 -5.29 -19.82 7.92
CA ASP A 86 -5.41 -21.25 7.62
C ASP A 86 -6.16 -21.45 6.30
N VAL A 87 -5.44 -21.40 5.18
CA VAL A 87 -5.97 -21.58 3.83
C VAL A 87 -6.67 -22.94 3.66
N PRO A 88 -6.12 -24.07 4.14
CA PRO A 88 -6.82 -25.36 4.07
C PRO A 88 -8.14 -25.37 4.83
N ALA A 89 -8.19 -24.81 6.04
CA ALA A 89 -9.42 -24.74 6.82
C ALA A 89 -10.44 -23.75 6.22
N PHE A 90 -9.99 -22.69 5.56
CA PHE A 90 -10.85 -21.76 4.84
C PHE A 90 -11.62 -22.46 3.72
N GLY A 91 -10.99 -23.39 3.02
CA GLY A 91 -11.63 -24.35 2.13
C GLY A 91 -12.38 -23.73 0.95
N ALA A 92 -11.82 -22.69 0.36
CA ALA A 92 -12.27 -22.06 -0.88
C ALA A 92 -11.42 -22.55 -2.06
N ASP A 93 -12.01 -22.69 -3.24
CA ASP A 93 -11.31 -23.06 -4.47
C ASP A 93 -10.55 -21.86 -5.07
N PHE A 94 -11.07 -20.67 -4.87
CA PHE A 94 -10.46 -19.37 -5.25
C PHE A 94 -11.00 -18.28 -4.34
N ALA A 95 -10.32 -17.14 -4.32
CA ALA A 95 -10.69 -16.00 -3.48
C ALA A 95 -10.55 -14.68 -4.25
N TYR A 96 -11.31 -13.69 -3.79
CA TYR A 96 -11.15 -12.28 -4.13
C TYR A 96 -10.69 -11.55 -2.87
N THR A 97 -9.69 -10.71 -3.01
CA THR A 97 -9.35 -9.69 -2.00
C THR A 97 -10.09 -8.42 -2.37
N VAL A 98 -10.88 -7.91 -1.45
CA VAL A 98 -11.63 -6.66 -1.63
C VAL A 98 -10.91 -5.60 -0.83
N ASP A 99 -10.00 -4.90 -1.50
CA ASP A 99 -9.09 -3.96 -0.89
C ASP A 99 -8.78 -2.84 -1.88
N GLY A 100 -8.75 -1.61 -1.45
CA GLY A 100 -8.34 -0.38 -2.11
C GLY A 100 -8.44 -0.26 -3.62
N GLY A 101 -7.93 0.81 -4.18
CA GLY A 101 -7.88 1.04 -5.63
C GLY A 101 -9.04 1.85 -6.21
N GLU A 102 -9.06 1.98 -7.51
CA GLU A 102 -10.07 2.75 -8.23
C GLU A 102 -11.35 1.93 -8.45
N ILE A 103 -12.48 2.62 -8.52
CA ILE A 103 -13.79 1.98 -8.77
C ILE A 103 -13.76 1.26 -10.13
N ASN A 104 -14.19 0.01 -10.17
CA ASN A 104 -14.21 -0.90 -11.32
C ASN A 104 -12.83 -1.40 -11.74
N GLU A 105 -11.83 -1.27 -10.93
CA GLU A 105 -10.54 -1.91 -11.14
C GLU A 105 -10.58 -3.36 -10.68
N LEU A 106 -9.96 -4.24 -11.44
CA LEU A 106 -9.76 -5.65 -11.11
C LEU A 106 -8.31 -6.01 -11.39
N GLU A 107 -7.57 -6.25 -10.33
CA GLU A 107 -6.21 -6.75 -10.41
C GLU A 107 -6.22 -8.28 -10.35
N TYR A 108 -5.55 -8.92 -11.29
CA TYR A 108 -5.44 -10.38 -11.36
C TYR A 108 -4.00 -10.86 -11.59
N GLU A 109 -3.07 -9.95 -11.43
CA GLU A 109 -1.64 -10.20 -11.52
C GLU A 109 -0.95 -9.75 -10.23
N ASN A 110 0.15 -10.39 -9.91
CA ASN A 110 1.04 -9.98 -8.85
C ASN A 110 2.48 -9.96 -9.36
N PHE A 111 3.38 -9.38 -8.62
CA PHE A 111 4.80 -9.35 -8.95
C PHE A 111 5.60 -10.08 -7.88
N ASN A 112 6.77 -10.60 -8.30
CA ASN A 112 7.73 -11.19 -7.38
C ASN A 112 8.57 -10.08 -6.75
N ALA A 113 8.73 -10.13 -5.44
CA ALA A 113 9.56 -9.21 -4.70
C ALA A 113 10.55 -9.95 -3.80
N ALA A 114 11.70 -9.34 -3.59
CA ALA A 114 12.68 -9.81 -2.62
C ALA A 114 13.32 -8.61 -1.94
N SER A 115 13.66 -8.76 -0.68
CA SER A 115 14.43 -7.75 0.05
C SER A 115 15.84 -8.26 0.32
N ALA A 116 16.81 -7.34 0.28
CA ALA A 116 18.18 -7.64 0.62
C ALA A 116 18.72 -6.60 1.61
N LYS A 117 19.32 -7.08 2.69
CA LYS A 117 20.04 -6.23 3.62
C LYS A 117 21.54 -6.35 3.37
N VAL A 118 22.13 -5.28 2.86
CA VAL A 118 23.57 -5.21 2.60
C VAL A 118 24.25 -4.55 3.79
N MET A 119 25.14 -5.28 4.45
CA MET A 119 25.91 -4.78 5.58
C MET A 119 27.34 -4.48 5.14
N VAL A 120 27.75 -3.22 5.28
CA VAL A 120 29.08 -2.75 4.90
C VAL A 120 29.93 -2.53 6.15
N HIS A 121 30.99 -3.30 6.30
CA HIS A 121 31.95 -3.18 7.40
C HIS A 121 33.11 -2.25 7.01
N GLY A 122 33.15 -1.07 7.61
CA GLY A 122 34.20 -0.10 7.42
C GLY A 122 35.30 -0.18 8.47
N ARG A 123 36.28 0.70 8.31
CA ARG A 123 37.36 0.95 9.30
C ARG A 123 37.43 2.46 9.53
N ASN A 124 36.83 2.91 10.60
CA ASN A 124 36.86 4.32 10.95
C ASN A 124 38.24 4.70 11.56
N ILE A 125 38.73 5.87 11.17
CA ILE A 125 40.01 6.41 11.65
C ILE A 125 39.84 7.93 11.74
N HIS A 126 40.50 8.54 12.71
CA HIS A 126 40.55 9.98 12.84
C HIS A 126 40.98 10.64 11.50
N PRO A 127 40.28 11.66 10.99
CA PRO A 127 40.53 12.23 9.67
C PRO A 127 41.99 12.62 9.41
N GLY A 128 42.69 13.17 10.42
CA GLY A 128 44.08 13.55 10.31
C GLY A 128 45.07 12.38 10.07
N SER A 129 44.61 11.13 10.29
CA SER A 129 45.46 9.91 10.11
C SER A 129 44.81 8.93 9.12
N ALA A 130 43.81 9.37 8.36
CA ALA A 130 42.94 8.50 7.56
C ALA A 130 43.55 8.12 6.20
N LYS A 131 44.53 8.86 5.71
CA LYS A 131 45.10 8.64 4.37
C LYS A 131 45.59 7.18 4.21
N ASN A 132 45.09 6.51 3.19
CA ASN A 132 45.37 5.10 2.84
C ASN A 132 45.03 4.07 3.93
N ARG A 133 44.26 4.45 4.96
CA ARG A 133 43.95 3.59 6.12
C ARG A 133 42.46 3.47 6.38
N MET A 134 41.69 4.56 6.16
CA MET A 134 40.25 4.56 6.38
C MET A 134 39.52 3.78 5.30
N LYS A 135 38.56 2.96 5.73
CA LYS A 135 37.52 2.37 4.87
C LYS A 135 36.17 2.92 5.31
N HIS A 136 35.68 3.91 4.59
CA HIS A 136 34.48 4.63 4.99
C HIS A 136 33.22 3.85 4.56
N ALA A 137 32.56 3.16 5.48
CA ALA A 137 31.43 2.29 5.20
C ALA A 137 30.31 2.97 4.41
N ALA A 138 29.91 4.19 4.81
CA ALA A 138 28.86 4.90 4.11
C ALA A 138 29.23 5.23 2.65
N ARG A 139 30.47 5.59 2.36
CA ARG A 139 30.93 5.81 0.98
C ARG A 139 30.90 4.52 0.16
N ILE A 140 31.33 3.42 0.74
CA ILE A 140 31.30 2.11 0.08
C ILE A 140 29.84 1.71 -0.20
N ALA A 141 28.93 1.95 0.73
CA ALA A 141 27.50 1.69 0.51
C ALA A 141 26.93 2.55 -0.63
N MET A 142 27.32 3.84 -0.71
CA MET A 142 26.92 4.72 -1.81
C MET A 142 27.50 4.28 -3.15
N GLU A 143 28.76 3.83 -3.16
CA GLU A 143 29.40 3.26 -4.37
C GLU A 143 28.66 1.98 -4.81
N PHE A 144 28.32 1.11 -3.88
CA PHE A 144 27.50 -0.07 -4.18
C PHE A 144 26.16 0.31 -4.81
N ASN A 145 25.44 1.26 -4.23
CA ASN A 145 24.17 1.73 -4.81
C ASN A 145 24.36 2.36 -6.20
N ALA A 146 25.47 3.05 -6.43
CA ALA A 146 25.78 3.64 -7.72
C ALA A 146 26.13 2.60 -8.82
N MET A 147 26.46 1.37 -8.42
CA MET A 147 26.71 0.26 -9.37
C MET A 147 25.40 -0.39 -9.85
N LEU A 148 24.28 -0.16 -9.18
CA LEU A 148 22.99 -0.65 -9.63
C LEU A 148 22.55 0.15 -10.89
N PRO A 149 21.92 -0.53 -11.87
CA PRO A 149 21.48 0.14 -13.10
C PRO A 149 20.54 1.31 -12.80
N VAL A 150 20.88 2.50 -13.30
CA VAL A 150 20.08 3.71 -13.04
C VAL A 150 18.68 3.59 -13.63
N GLN A 151 18.56 2.96 -14.80
CA GLN A 151 17.30 2.75 -15.50
C GLN A 151 16.37 1.72 -14.81
N GLU A 152 16.88 0.96 -13.85
CA GLU A 152 16.12 -0.03 -13.09
C GLU A 152 15.76 0.50 -11.69
N LYS A 153 15.41 1.77 -11.60
CA LYS A 153 14.86 2.39 -10.39
C LYS A 153 13.38 2.68 -10.57
N PRO A 154 12.59 2.70 -9.49
CA PRO A 154 11.13 2.94 -9.59
C PRO A 154 10.75 4.18 -10.40
N GLU A 155 11.56 5.23 -10.33
CA GLU A 155 11.30 6.48 -11.04
C GLU A 155 11.56 6.43 -12.56
N TYR A 156 12.08 5.31 -13.07
CA TYR A 156 12.40 5.12 -14.50
C TYR A 156 11.78 3.85 -15.12
N THR A 157 10.99 3.12 -14.33
CA THR A 157 10.39 1.85 -14.75
C THR A 157 8.87 1.96 -14.82
N GLU A 158 8.26 1.19 -15.72
CA GLU A 158 6.81 1.12 -15.89
C GLU A 158 6.37 -0.31 -16.29
N GLY A 159 5.07 -0.58 -16.18
CA GLY A 159 4.46 -1.84 -16.59
C GLY A 159 5.10 -3.06 -15.91
N TYR A 160 5.67 -3.96 -16.70
CA TYR A 160 6.29 -5.21 -16.24
C TYR A 160 7.81 -5.11 -16.01
N GLU A 161 8.37 -3.92 -16.04
CA GLU A 161 9.80 -3.73 -15.81
C GLU A 161 10.14 -3.93 -14.34
N GLY A 162 11.20 -4.69 -14.09
CA GLY A 162 11.73 -4.89 -12.73
C GLY A 162 12.56 -3.69 -12.28
N PHE A 163 12.66 -3.50 -10.96
CA PHE A 163 13.42 -2.39 -10.39
C PHE A 163 14.13 -2.75 -9.09
N TYR A 164 15.13 -1.95 -8.74
CA TYR A 164 15.81 -1.94 -7.44
C TYR A 164 15.39 -0.70 -6.66
N HIS A 165 14.76 -0.92 -5.52
CA HIS A 165 14.32 0.16 -4.64
C HIS A 165 15.17 0.22 -3.38
N LEU A 166 15.95 1.29 -3.23
CA LEU A 166 16.66 1.58 -1.99
C LEU A 166 15.67 2.14 -0.96
N THR A 167 15.32 1.33 0.02
CA THR A 167 14.30 1.68 1.02
C THR A 167 14.87 2.39 2.25
N ALA A 168 16.11 2.07 2.65
CA ALA A 168 16.74 2.68 3.82
C ALA A 168 18.27 2.60 3.79
N ILE A 169 18.91 3.56 4.43
CA ILE A 169 20.34 3.55 4.79
C ILE A 169 20.43 3.91 6.28
N HIS A 170 21.08 3.07 7.08
CA HIS A 170 21.26 3.26 8.52
C HIS A 170 22.74 3.30 8.91
#